data_709980bcbd8ffb8fb9d8508485d030f7
#
_entry.id   709980bcbd8ffb8fb9d8508485d030f7
#
_cell.length_a   1.000
_cell.length_b   1.000
_cell.length_c   1.000
_cell.angle_alpha   90.00
_cell.angle_beta   90.00
_cell.angle_gamma   90.00
#
_symmetry.space_group_name_H-M   'P 1'
#
loop_
_entity.id
_entity.type
_entity.pdbx_description
1 polymer ?
#
loop_
_entity_poly.entity_id
_entity_poly.type
_entity_poly.pdbx_seq_one_letter_code
_entity_poly.pdbx_strand_id
1 'polypeptide(L)'
;MSVSDSTAGPNSVKISGLIEHYTKTLHGRGYGPLATNAYKRAVEHFIAWSAPDSDCVEIGEAPIRRFIDEHLVDCSCAGRPQRGKVTTQSALRHLQAILRANCSIPPAPPSFPVFIISELQDYSDFANDVCGLAPATLISRRQWIGRFLTRIFPSGGLDFSQLGPKGIREFFATQCQGYQPGSTQVVASSVRSYLRFRALRHADPVEALLAAIPQAARWRLASLPEHLNQEELARLMSSFEQADPQRQRDHAIVRCLVDLGLRSFEVAALRLEDIDWKNATLTVRVGKSHRVDILPLPAVTGHAIANYLHKARPATESRAVFVRHRAPLDAPVDAGVIRSVVRQAAARSGLVGRLHGPHRLRHSAATRMLQGGATLKEIADVLRHRSLDTTAIYAKVDLTRLSAIAQPWPGGVS
;
A
#
# COMPACT_ATOMS: atom_id res chain seq x y z
N MET A 1 -58.41 5.55 1.33
CA MET A 1 -57.10 5.80 0.68
C MET A 1 -56.06 5.87 1.79
N SER A 2 -55.43 4.75 2.08
CA SER A 2 -54.37 4.63 3.07
C SER A 2 -53.02 4.59 2.33
N VAL A 3 -52.27 5.67 2.42
CA VAL A 3 -50.91 5.73 1.95
C VAL A 3 -50.04 4.97 2.98
N SER A 4 -49.58 3.79 2.63
CA SER A 4 -48.58 3.06 3.37
C SER A 4 -47.22 3.74 3.12
N ASP A 5 -46.85 4.60 4.04
CA ASP A 5 -45.52 5.21 4.09
C ASP A 5 -44.50 4.12 4.41
N SER A 6 -43.80 3.66 3.37
CA SER A 6 -42.70 2.70 3.50
C SER A 6 -41.50 3.42 4.11
N THR A 7 -41.28 3.27 5.39
CA THR A 7 -40.07 3.75 6.12
C THR A 7 -38.84 2.91 5.76
N ALA A 8 -38.48 2.89 4.48
CA ALA A 8 -37.22 2.30 4.04
C ALA A 8 -36.07 3.26 4.45
N GLY A 9 -35.16 2.79 5.29
CA GLY A 9 -33.98 3.55 5.69
C GLY A 9 -33.06 3.90 4.50
N PRO A 10 -32.14 4.85 4.65
CA PRO A 10 -31.30 5.37 3.57
C PRO A 10 -30.41 4.33 2.89
N ASN A 11 -30.17 3.19 3.52
CA ASN A 11 -29.40 2.07 2.98
C ASN A 11 -30.27 0.90 2.49
N SER A 12 -31.57 1.09 2.39
CA SER A 12 -32.51 0.05 1.98
C SER A 12 -32.54 -0.07 0.45
N VAL A 13 -32.35 -1.28 -0.06
CA VAL A 13 -32.30 -1.59 -1.50
C VAL A 13 -33.27 -2.71 -1.83
N LYS A 14 -34.02 -2.58 -2.93
CA LYS A 14 -34.88 -3.68 -3.43
C LYS A 14 -34.07 -4.89 -3.82
N ILE A 15 -34.48 -6.07 -3.36
CA ILE A 15 -33.80 -7.35 -3.63
C ILE A 15 -34.00 -7.77 -5.09
N SER A 16 -35.17 -7.44 -5.68
CA SER A 16 -35.47 -7.75 -7.07
C SER A 16 -34.43 -7.13 -8.02
N GLY A 17 -33.78 -7.95 -8.83
CA GLY A 17 -32.73 -7.53 -9.78
C GLY A 17 -31.36 -7.23 -9.17
N LEU A 18 -31.22 -7.15 -7.85
CA LEU A 18 -29.96 -6.80 -7.17
C LEU A 18 -28.85 -7.81 -7.50
N ILE A 19 -29.14 -9.10 -7.37
CA ILE A 19 -28.19 -10.19 -7.63
C ILE A 19 -27.76 -10.22 -9.10
N GLU A 20 -28.71 -10.03 -10.01
CA GLU A 20 -28.42 -9.99 -11.45
C GLU A 20 -27.52 -8.80 -11.80
N HIS A 21 -27.86 -7.60 -11.33
CA HIS A 21 -27.05 -6.41 -11.52
C HIS A 21 -25.64 -6.58 -10.93
N TYR A 22 -25.54 -7.14 -9.73
CA TYR A 22 -24.26 -7.41 -9.07
C TYR A 22 -23.38 -8.36 -9.87
N THR A 23 -23.95 -9.51 -10.30
CA THR A 23 -23.21 -10.52 -11.08
C THR A 23 -22.79 -10.00 -12.45
N LYS A 24 -23.68 -9.26 -13.15
CA LYS A 24 -23.37 -8.60 -14.43
C LYS A 24 -22.20 -7.60 -14.27
N THR A 25 -22.21 -6.82 -13.20
CA THR A 25 -21.12 -5.87 -12.93
C THR A 25 -19.80 -6.59 -12.63
N LEU A 26 -19.83 -7.71 -11.91
CA LEU A 26 -18.62 -8.51 -11.66
C LEU A 26 -18.06 -9.09 -12.97
N HIS A 27 -18.91 -9.65 -13.83
CA HIS A 27 -18.50 -10.14 -15.15
C HIS A 27 -17.89 -9.04 -16.00
N GLY A 28 -18.51 -7.86 -16.04
CA GLY A 28 -17.97 -6.69 -16.76
C GLY A 28 -16.62 -6.21 -16.23
N ARG A 29 -16.31 -6.50 -14.96
CA ARG A 29 -15.00 -6.24 -14.35
C ARG A 29 -14.00 -7.39 -14.52
N GLY A 30 -14.36 -8.45 -15.27
CA GLY A 30 -13.50 -9.59 -15.57
C GLY A 30 -13.39 -10.63 -14.46
N TYR A 31 -14.35 -10.68 -13.51
CA TYR A 31 -14.41 -11.77 -12.53
C TYR A 31 -14.79 -13.08 -13.21
N GLY A 32 -13.99 -14.14 -13.00
CA GLY A 32 -14.28 -15.45 -13.53
C GLY A 32 -15.50 -16.13 -12.88
N PRO A 33 -16.09 -17.16 -13.52
CA PRO A 33 -17.32 -17.80 -13.07
C PRO A 33 -17.28 -18.30 -11.62
N LEU A 34 -16.17 -18.91 -11.20
CA LEU A 34 -16.02 -19.42 -9.83
C LEU A 34 -16.04 -18.31 -8.78
N ALA A 35 -15.34 -17.20 -9.03
CA ALA A 35 -15.29 -16.06 -8.12
C ALA A 35 -16.66 -15.35 -8.08
N THR A 36 -17.27 -15.13 -9.24
CA THR A 36 -18.61 -14.54 -9.35
C THR A 36 -19.64 -15.37 -8.60
N ASN A 37 -19.61 -16.70 -8.76
CA ASN A 37 -20.54 -17.59 -8.05
C ASN A 37 -20.31 -17.59 -6.54
N ALA A 38 -19.05 -17.59 -6.09
CA ALA A 38 -18.73 -17.49 -4.67
C ALA A 38 -19.23 -16.17 -4.07
N TYR A 39 -19.03 -15.06 -4.77
CA TYR A 39 -19.50 -13.73 -4.34
C TYR A 39 -21.02 -13.62 -4.37
N LYS A 40 -21.67 -14.12 -5.43
CA LYS A 40 -23.12 -14.23 -5.51
C LYS A 40 -23.69 -14.94 -4.29
N ARG A 41 -23.21 -16.16 -4.00
CA ARG A 41 -23.66 -16.96 -2.85
C ARG A 41 -23.42 -16.27 -1.51
N ALA A 42 -22.38 -15.45 -1.38
CA ALA A 42 -22.13 -14.67 -0.18
C ALA A 42 -23.18 -13.56 0.00
N VAL A 43 -23.55 -12.87 -1.08
CA VAL A 43 -24.57 -11.83 -1.07
C VAL A 43 -25.96 -12.44 -0.83
N GLU A 44 -26.30 -13.54 -1.52
CA GLU A 44 -27.55 -14.28 -1.29
C GLU A 44 -27.68 -14.73 0.16
N HIS A 45 -26.61 -15.24 0.76
CA HIS A 45 -26.59 -15.65 2.16
C HIS A 45 -26.85 -14.47 3.11
N PHE A 46 -26.22 -13.33 2.86
CA PHE A 46 -26.46 -12.11 3.63
C PHE A 46 -27.92 -11.64 3.51
N ILE A 47 -28.47 -11.63 2.30
CA ILE A 47 -29.88 -11.23 2.06
C ILE A 47 -30.84 -12.15 2.80
N ALA A 48 -30.67 -13.47 2.68
CA ALA A 48 -31.53 -14.45 3.33
C ALA A 48 -31.49 -14.35 4.85
N TRP A 49 -30.36 -13.95 5.42
CA TRP A 49 -30.24 -13.75 6.87
C TRP A 49 -30.83 -12.41 7.32
N SER A 50 -30.60 -11.33 6.57
CA SER A 50 -30.93 -9.96 7.02
C SER A 50 -32.35 -9.54 6.66
N ALA A 51 -32.97 -10.16 5.66
CA ALA A 51 -34.29 -9.79 5.13
C ALA A 51 -35.08 -11.02 4.69
N PRO A 52 -35.33 -12.02 5.59
CA PRO A 52 -35.95 -13.30 5.21
C PRO A 52 -37.36 -13.15 4.63
N ASP A 53 -38.14 -12.16 5.08
CA ASP A 53 -39.54 -11.94 4.68
C ASP A 53 -39.77 -10.54 4.08
N SER A 54 -38.74 -9.92 3.51
CA SER A 54 -38.81 -8.56 2.99
C SER A 54 -38.34 -8.47 1.54
N ASP A 55 -38.96 -7.60 0.75
CA ASP A 55 -38.56 -7.27 -0.60
C ASP A 55 -37.37 -6.30 -0.66
N CYS A 56 -36.96 -5.77 0.50
CA CYS A 56 -35.87 -4.83 0.64
C CYS A 56 -34.86 -5.31 1.67
N VAL A 57 -33.57 -5.08 1.40
CA VAL A 57 -32.46 -5.40 2.29
C VAL A 57 -31.68 -4.13 2.69
N GLU A 58 -31.32 -4.03 3.97
CA GLU A 58 -30.47 -2.95 4.45
C GLU A 58 -28.98 -3.28 4.26
N ILE A 59 -28.30 -2.52 3.40
CA ILE A 59 -26.87 -2.72 3.06
C ILE A 59 -26.03 -1.64 3.72
N GLY A 60 -26.12 -1.61 5.06
CA GLY A 60 -25.31 -0.72 5.93
C GLY A 60 -24.07 -1.40 6.49
N GLU A 61 -23.20 -0.62 7.15
CA GLU A 61 -22.00 -1.17 7.81
C GLU A 61 -22.36 -2.02 9.04
N ALA A 62 -23.37 -1.60 9.82
CA ALA A 62 -23.79 -2.30 11.03
C ALA A 62 -24.40 -3.69 10.74
N PRO A 63 -25.37 -3.84 9.80
CA PRO A 63 -25.87 -5.15 9.39
C PRO A 63 -24.77 -6.07 8.86
N ILE A 64 -23.89 -5.57 8.01
CA ILE A 64 -22.79 -6.36 7.44
C ILE A 64 -21.82 -6.81 8.53
N ARG A 65 -21.51 -5.96 9.50
CA ARG A 65 -20.63 -6.32 10.64
C ARG A 65 -21.26 -7.41 11.49
N ARG A 66 -22.53 -7.26 11.87
CA ARG A 66 -23.24 -8.31 12.63
C ARG A 66 -23.26 -9.64 11.88
N PHE A 67 -23.54 -9.61 10.57
CA PHE A 67 -23.52 -10.82 9.77
C PHE A 67 -22.15 -11.52 9.79
N ILE A 68 -21.06 -10.75 9.63
CA ILE A 68 -19.71 -11.30 9.56
C ILE A 68 -19.19 -11.76 10.94
N ASP A 69 -19.45 -11.01 12.00
CA ASP A 69 -18.83 -11.22 13.30
C ASP A 69 -19.69 -12.07 14.25
N GLU A 70 -21.00 -12.12 14.04
CA GLU A 70 -21.93 -12.90 14.85
C GLU A 70 -22.49 -14.11 14.08
N HIS A 71 -23.20 -13.87 12.96
CA HIS A 71 -23.89 -14.94 12.25
C HIS A 71 -22.94 -15.96 11.58
N LEU A 72 -21.87 -15.51 10.91
CA LEU A 72 -20.96 -16.43 10.19
C LEU A 72 -20.15 -17.33 11.13
N VAL A 73 -20.01 -16.98 12.41
CA VAL A 73 -19.25 -17.78 13.41
C VAL A 73 -19.97 -19.09 13.68
N ASP A 74 -21.30 -19.05 13.89
CA ASP A 74 -22.11 -20.19 14.26
C ASP A 74 -23.19 -20.52 13.21
N CYS A 75 -22.94 -20.21 11.94
CA CYS A 75 -23.90 -20.34 10.87
C CYS A 75 -24.31 -21.79 10.58
N SER A 76 -25.58 -22.10 10.80
CA SER A 76 -26.24 -23.38 10.52
C SER A 76 -27.22 -23.33 9.31
N CYS A 77 -27.19 -22.26 8.51
CA CYS A 77 -28.10 -22.09 7.38
C CYS A 77 -28.07 -23.28 6.41
N ALA A 78 -29.24 -23.67 5.92
CA ALA A 78 -29.42 -24.79 4.99
C ALA A 78 -28.82 -24.48 3.60
N GLY A 79 -28.58 -25.50 2.81
CA GLY A 79 -28.04 -25.37 1.46
C GLY A 79 -26.51 -25.28 1.43
N ARG A 80 -25.97 -24.52 0.44
CA ARG A 80 -24.53 -24.31 0.26
C ARG A 80 -24.17 -22.83 0.37
N PRO A 81 -24.45 -22.14 1.49
CA PRO A 81 -24.09 -20.74 1.64
C PRO A 81 -22.57 -20.55 1.67
N GLN A 82 -22.10 -19.37 1.26
CA GLN A 82 -20.70 -19.01 1.44
C GLN A 82 -20.47 -18.59 2.89
N ARG A 83 -19.66 -19.38 3.61
CA ARG A 83 -19.33 -19.15 5.04
C ARG A 83 -17.94 -18.56 5.26
N GLY A 84 -17.09 -18.55 4.24
CA GLY A 84 -15.72 -18.05 4.35
C GLY A 84 -15.68 -16.55 4.62
N LYS A 85 -15.27 -16.14 5.84
CA LYS A 85 -15.26 -14.74 6.31
C LYS A 85 -14.61 -13.77 5.30
N VAL A 86 -13.43 -14.12 4.78
CA VAL A 86 -12.67 -13.26 3.84
C VAL A 86 -13.44 -13.06 2.53
N THR A 87 -13.98 -14.14 1.96
CA THR A 87 -14.73 -14.08 0.70
C THR A 87 -16.01 -13.28 0.87
N THR A 88 -16.75 -13.54 1.95
CA THR A 88 -18.00 -12.85 2.26
C THR A 88 -17.77 -11.36 2.51
N GLN A 89 -16.76 -11.01 3.28
CA GLN A 89 -16.39 -9.61 3.51
C GLN A 89 -16.02 -8.89 2.20
N SER A 90 -15.28 -9.56 1.32
CA SER A 90 -14.93 -9.01 0.02
C SER A 90 -16.18 -8.82 -0.86
N ALA A 91 -17.06 -9.83 -0.92
CA ALA A 91 -18.30 -9.77 -1.71
C ALA A 91 -19.21 -8.61 -1.27
N LEU A 92 -19.44 -8.44 0.03
CA LEU A 92 -20.29 -7.38 0.58
C LEU A 92 -19.67 -5.99 0.41
N ARG A 93 -18.34 -5.85 0.52
CA ARG A 93 -17.64 -4.60 0.19
C ARG A 93 -17.79 -4.24 -1.29
N HIS A 94 -17.68 -5.23 -2.18
CA HIS A 94 -17.91 -5.02 -3.61
C HIS A 94 -19.35 -4.58 -3.89
N LEU A 95 -20.32 -5.22 -3.25
CA LEU A 95 -21.73 -4.84 -3.36
C LEU A 95 -21.96 -3.39 -2.92
N GLN A 96 -21.48 -3.01 -1.74
CA GLN A 96 -21.56 -1.62 -1.26
C GLN A 96 -20.91 -0.64 -2.24
N ALA A 97 -19.74 -0.97 -2.77
CA ALA A 97 -19.04 -0.11 -3.72
C ALA A 97 -19.83 0.09 -5.03
N ILE A 98 -20.48 -0.96 -5.53
CA ILE A 98 -21.34 -0.89 -6.71
C ILE A 98 -22.58 -0.03 -6.44
N LEU A 99 -23.24 -0.26 -5.32
CA LEU A 99 -24.46 0.47 -4.96
C LEU A 99 -24.21 1.94 -4.67
N ARG A 100 -23.05 2.27 -4.06
CA ARG A 100 -22.63 3.67 -3.89
C ARG A 100 -22.30 4.35 -5.20
N ALA A 101 -21.64 3.64 -6.12
CA ALA A 101 -21.33 4.18 -7.45
C ALA A 101 -22.58 4.49 -8.27
N ASN A 102 -23.66 3.72 -8.07
CA ASN A 102 -24.94 3.92 -8.73
C ASN A 102 -25.92 4.81 -7.92
N CYS A 103 -25.44 5.46 -6.86
CA CYS A 103 -26.25 6.27 -5.95
C CYS A 103 -27.48 5.53 -5.33
N SER A 104 -27.45 4.18 -5.30
CA SER A 104 -28.52 3.36 -4.71
C SER A 104 -28.46 3.36 -3.16
N ILE A 105 -27.30 3.61 -2.59
CA ILE A 105 -27.10 3.85 -1.15
C ILE A 105 -26.21 5.08 -0.97
N PRO A 106 -26.29 5.74 0.21
CA PRO A 106 -25.46 6.90 0.52
C PRO A 106 -23.95 6.60 0.42
N PRO A 107 -23.13 7.64 0.23
CA PRO A 107 -21.68 7.50 0.35
C PRO A 107 -21.29 6.92 1.72
N ALA A 108 -20.12 6.31 1.79
CA ALA A 108 -19.61 5.81 3.07
C ALA A 108 -19.59 6.94 4.11
N PRO A 109 -19.95 6.64 5.36
CA PRO A 109 -19.86 7.64 6.42
C PRO A 109 -18.43 8.14 6.50
N PRO A 110 -18.25 9.42 6.76
CA PRO A 110 -16.93 10.01 6.85
C PRO A 110 -16.11 9.36 7.97
N SER A 111 -14.82 9.17 7.72
CA SER A 111 -13.90 8.55 8.68
C SER A 111 -13.68 9.36 9.96
N PHE A 112 -14.06 10.64 9.94
CA PHE A 112 -13.93 11.59 11.03
C PHE A 112 -15.16 12.49 11.12
N PRO A 113 -15.43 13.13 12.27
CA PRO A 113 -16.46 14.15 12.41
C PRO A 113 -16.33 15.28 11.39
N VAL A 114 -17.45 15.89 11.00
CA VAL A 114 -17.51 16.91 9.92
C VAL A 114 -16.54 18.08 10.17
N PHE A 115 -16.48 18.58 11.42
CA PHE A 115 -15.56 19.67 11.77
C PHE A 115 -14.08 19.30 11.60
N ILE A 116 -13.71 18.03 11.83
CA ILE A 116 -12.36 17.54 11.59
C ILE A 116 -12.09 17.39 10.07
N ILE A 117 -13.10 16.98 9.31
CA ILE A 117 -12.96 16.84 7.85
C ILE A 117 -12.68 18.19 7.20
N SER A 118 -13.40 19.25 7.60
CA SER A 118 -13.16 20.61 7.12
C SER A 118 -11.72 21.04 7.42
N GLU A 119 -11.28 20.88 8.66
CA GLU A 119 -9.92 21.20 9.08
C GLU A 119 -8.84 20.41 8.33
N LEU A 120 -9.09 19.12 8.08
CA LEU A 120 -8.20 18.28 7.29
C LEU A 120 -8.17 18.69 5.81
N GLN A 121 -9.25 19.28 5.30
CA GLN A 121 -9.26 19.81 3.94
C GLN A 121 -8.38 21.07 3.87
N ASP A 122 -8.58 22.03 4.77
CA ASP A 122 -7.77 23.25 4.84
C ASP A 122 -6.28 22.96 5.00
N TYR A 123 -5.94 21.99 5.86
CA TYR A 123 -4.57 21.51 5.97
C TYR A 123 -4.06 20.89 4.68
N SER A 124 -4.90 20.14 3.96
CA SER A 124 -4.47 19.45 2.74
C SER A 124 -4.21 20.42 1.61
N ASP A 125 -5.04 21.44 1.47
CA ASP A 125 -4.88 22.50 0.47
C ASP A 125 -3.59 23.27 0.74
N PHE A 126 -3.37 23.70 1.98
CA PHE A 126 -2.10 24.31 2.39
C PHE A 126 -0.89 23.41 2.12
N ALA A 127 -0.97 22.16 2.52
CA ALA A 127 0.16 21.22 2.39
C ALA A 127 0.47 20.85 0.95
N ASN A 128 -0.55 20.86 0.07
CA ASN A 128 -0.39 20.67 -1.37
C ASN A 128 0.20 21.92 -2.03
N ASP A 129 -0.41 23.08 -1.81
CA ASP A 129 -0.13 24.30 -2.54
C ASP A 129 1.16 25.00 -2.07
N VAL A 130 1.41 25.00 -0.77
CA VAL A 130 2.58 25.66 -0.16
C VAL A 130 3.76 24.71 0.01
N CYS A 131 3.49 23.45 0.42
CA CYS A 131 4.56 22.51 0.74
C CYS A 131 4.85 21.51 -0.38
N GLY A 132 4.06 21.43 -1.43
CA GLY A 132 4.22 20.50 -2.56
C GLY A 132 4.28 19.02 -2.13
N LEU A 133 3.46 18.63 -1.15
CA LEU A 133 3.51 17.26 -0.62
C LEU A 133 2.91 16.25 -1.61
N ALA A 134 3.62 15.13 -1.76
CA ALA A 134 3.12 14.03 -2.58
C ALA A 134 1.78 13.47 -2.05
N PRO A 135 0.82 13.08 -2.93
CA PRO A 135 -0.50 12.59 -2.53
C PRO A 135 -0.49 11.48 -1.48
N ALA A 136 0.42 10.51 -1.60
CA ALA A 136 0.56 9.43 -0.62
C ALA A 136 0.98 9.95 0.78
N THR A 137 1.78 11.00 0.83
CA THR A 137 2.17 11.65 2.09
C THR A 137 0.99 12.39 2.70
N LEU A 138 0.19 13.10 1.87
CA LEU A 138 -1.03 13.76 2.32
C LEU A 138 -2.04 12.77 2.90
N ILE A 139 -2.31 11.67 2.21
CA ILE A 139 -3.22 10.62 2.70
C ILE A 139 -2.77 10.12 4.08
N SER A 140 -1.49 9.80 4.23
CA SER A 140 -0.94 9.33 5.50
C SER A 140 -1.05 10.40 6.60
N ARG A 141 -0.70 11.65 6.30
CA ARG A 141 -0.79 12.76 7.27
C ARG A 141 -2.23 13.04 7.67
N ARG A 142 -3.17 13.12 6.72
CA ARG A 142 -4.61 13.28 7.01
C ARG A 142 -5.10 12.24 8.00
N GLN A 143 -4.71 10.99 7.80
CA GLN A 143 -5.14 9.91 8.69
C GLN A 143 -4.60 10.09 10.12
N TRP A 144 -3.32 10.43 10.28
CA TRP A 144 -2.73 10.62 11.61
C TRP A 144 -3.22 11.90 12.30
N ILE A 145 -3.35 12.98 11.55
CA ILE A 145 -3.91 14.25 12.05
C ILE A 145 -5.38 14.06 12.46
N GLY A 146 -6.19 13.37 11.64
CA GLY A 146 -7.57 13.09 11.97
C GLY A 146 -7.72 12.28 13.27
N ARG A 147 -6.89 11.24 13.46
CA ARG A 147 -6.87 10.49 14.73
C ARG A 147 -6.42 11.35 15.92
N PHE A 148 -5.44 12.21 15.71
CA PHE A 148 -4.99 13.17 16.72
C PHE A 148 -6.12 14.10 17.12
N LEU A 149 -6.77 14.75 16.16
CA LEU A 149 -7.87 15.68 16.41
C LEU A 149 -9.08 15.02 17.08
N THR A 150 -9.47 13.83 16.63
CA THR A 150 -10.56 13.06 17.24
C THR A 150 -10.26 12.69 18.69
N ARG A 151 -9.01 12.40 19.02
CA ARG A 151 -8.61 12.04 20.39
C ARG A 151 -8.54 13.24 21.31
N ILE A 152 -8.05 14.38 20.81
CA ILE A 152 -7.87 15.61 21.60
C ILE A 152 -9.19 16.37 21.74
N PHE A 153 -10.02 16.39 20.70
CA PHE A 153 -11.26 17.17 20.65
C PHE A 153 -12.50 16.26 20.43
N PRO A 154 -12.85 15.40 21.39
CA PRO A 154 -13.94 14.43 21.19
C PRO A 154 -15.34 15.08 21.17
N SER A 155 -15.51 16.22 21.81
CA SER A 155 -16.83 16.88 22.02
C SER A 155 -17.16 17.92 20.95
N GLY A 156 -16.30 18.13 19.95
CA GLY A 156 -16.46 19.17 18.93
C GLY A 156 -15.76 20.49 19.30
N GLY A 157 -15.47 21.27 18.25
CA GLY A 157 -14.67 22.50 18.37
C GLY A 157 -13.16 22.25 18.49
N LEU A 158 -12.36 23.05 17.77
CA LEU A 158 -10.89 22.93 17.78
C LEU A 158 -10.30 24.08 18.63
N ASP A 159 -10.47 24.00 19.95
CA ASP A 159 -9.91 24.98 20.87
C ASP A 159 -8.50 24.55 21.31
N PHE A 160 -7.49 25.08 20.63
CA PHE A 160 -6.08 24.81 20.94
C PHE A 160 -5.56 25.57 22.17
N SER A 161 -6.30 26.55 22.70
CA SER A 161 -5.91 27.31 23.90
C SER A 161 -5.85 26.41 25.14
N GLN A 162 -6.66 25.36 25.17
CA GLN A 162 -6.72 24.38 26.27
C GLN A 162 -5.79 23.18 26.09
N LEU A 163 -5.15 23.03 24.91
CA LEU A 163 -4.24 21.94 24.65
C LEU A 163 -2.84 22.24 25.20
N GLY A 164 -2.52 21.61 26.32
CA GLY A 164 -1.18 21.70 26.90
C GLY A 164 -0.22 20.59 26.43
N PRO A 165 1.07 20.73 26.73
CA PRO A 165 2.11 19.71 26.44
C PRO A 165 1.79 18.31 26.98
N LYS A 166 1.03 18.22 28.08
CA LYS A 166 0.59 16.95 28.68
C LYS A 166 -0.30 16.17 27.71
N GLY A 167 -1.29 16.81 27.09
CA GLY A 167 -2.18 16.18 26.12
C GLY A 167 -1.42 15.60 24.90
N ILE A 168 -0.40 16.32 24.41
CA ILE A 168 0.48 15.81 23.35
C ILE A 168 1.19 14.52 23.79
N ARG A 169 1.82 14.52 24.97
CA ARG A 169 2.54 13.33 25.49
C ARG A 169 1.59 12.15 25.71
N GLU A 170 0.41 12.35 26.25
CA GLU A 170 -0.60 11.31 26.47
C GLU A 170 -1.11 10.72 25.15
N PHE A 171 -1.33 11.55 24.13
CA PHE A 171 -1.67 11.07 22.80
C PHE A 171 -0.60 10.13 22.26
N PHE A 172 0.68 10.53 22.30
CA PHE A 172 1.77 9.69 21.79
C PHE A 172 1.98 8.43 22.62
N ALA A 173 1.87 8.50 23.93
CA ALA A 173 1.99 7.33 24.81
C ALA A 173 0.92 6.27 24.50
N THR A 174 -0.31 6.70 24.24
CA THR A 174 -1.42 5.80 23.91
C THR A 174 -1.37 5.33 22.45
N GLN A 175 -1.20 6.27 21.50
CA GLN A 175 -1.29 5.97 20.07
C GLN A 175 -0.10 5.19 19.55
N CYS A 176 1.08 5.41 20.10
CA CYS A 176 2.33 4.79 19.63
C CYS A 176 2.81 3.62 20.50
N GLN A 177 1.98 3.18 21.44
CA GLN A 177 2.29 1.99 22.25
C GLN A 177 2.56 0.79 21.34
N GLY A 178 3.72 0.14 21.51
CA GLY A 178 4.15 -1.00 20.68
C GLY A 178 4.62 -0.65 19.26
N TYR A 179 4.64 0.63 18.88
CA TYR A 179 5.14 1.01 17.56
C TYR A 179 6.68 1.00 17.51
N GLN A 180 7.20 0.58 16.36
CA GLN A 180 8.62 0.76 16.08
C GLN A 180 8.96 2.27 15.96
N PRO A 181 10.22 2.68 16.30
CA PRO A 181 10.63 4.09 16.28
C PRO A 181 10.34 4.80 14.94
N GLY A 182 10.48 4.07 13.81
CA GLY A 182 10.16 4.63 12.50
C GLY A 182 8.67 4.95 12.31
N SER A 183 7.78 4.14 12.85
CA SER A 183 6.33 4.38 12.81
C SER A 183 5.94 5.57 13.70
N THR A 184 6.48 5.63 14.91
CA THR A 184 6.32 6.78 15.82
C THR A 184 6.76 8.09 15.16
N GLN A 185 7.86 8.06 14.43
CA GLN A 185 8.36 9.25 13.69
C GLN A 185 7.40 9.69 12.58
N VAL A 186 6.67 8.78 11.93
CA VAL A 186 5.64 9.13 10.94
C VAL A 186 4.49 9.89 11.61
N VAL A 187 4.02 9.40 12.76
CA VAL A 187 2.98 10.08 13.56
C VAL A 187 3.49 11.46 13.99
N ALA A 188 4.68 11.51 14.58
CA ALA A 188 5.30 12.75 15.08
C ALA A 188 5.47 13.80 13.98
N SER A 189 5.94 13.39 12.79
CA SER A 189 6.08 14.29 11.65
C SER A 189 4.75 14.81 11.13
N SER A 190 3.68 14.00 11.20
CA SER A 190 2.34 14.39 10.79
C SER A 190 1.74 15.43 11.74
N VAL A 191 1.79 15.18 13.05
CA VAL A 191 1.30 16.11 14.08
C VAL A 191 2.12 17.40 14.07
N ARG A 192 3.46 17.32 13.96
CA ARG A 192 4.33 18.50 13.88
C ARG A 192 4.01 19.37 12.65
N SER A 193 3.77 18.74 11.50
CA SER A 193 3.39 19.47 10.29
C SER A 193 2.05 20.21 10.46
N TYR A 194 1.10 19.56 11.11
CA TYR A 194 -0.21 20.15 11.38
C TYR A 194 -0.14 21.31 12.38
N LEU A 195 0.56 21.15 13.48
CA LEU A 195 0.72 22.24 14.45
C LEU A 195 1.41 23.47 13.82
N ARG A 196 2.40 23.26 12.94
CA ARG A 196 2.99 24.38 12.18
C ARG A 196 2.00 25.07 11.25
N PHE A 197 1.13 24.31 10.60
CA PHE A 197 0.04 24.87 9.80
C PHE A 197 -0.88 25.74 10.68
N ARG A 198 -1.24 25.26 11.88
CA ARG A 198 -2.07 26.03 12.84
C ARG A 198 -1.40 27.33 13.26
N ALA A 199 -0.11 27.28 13.58
CA ALA A 199 0.65 28.49 13.91
C ALA A 199 0.64 29.53 12.78
N LEU A 200 0.79 29.08 11.53
CA LEU A 200 0.84 29.97 10.37
C LEU A 200 -0.52 30.54 9.97
N ARG A 201 -1.60 29.76 10.09
CA ARG A 201 -2.93 30.14 9.60
C ARG A 201 -3.82 30.76 10.67
N HIS A 202 -3.64 30.39 11.92
CA HIS A 202 -4.51 30.76 13.04
C HIS A 202 -3.79 31.46 14.18
N ALA A 203 -2.48 31.67 14.04
CA ALA A 203 -1.59 32.25 15.08
C ALA A 203 -1.69 31.53 16.45
N ASP A 204 -1.99 30.24 16.44
CA ASP A 204 -2.07 29.44 17.67
C ASP A 204 -0.68 29.33 18.35
N PRO A 205 -0.59 29.42 19.69
CA PRO A 205 0.66 29.29 20.43
C PRO A 205 1.09 27.81 20.52
N VAL A 206 1.85 27.34 19.54
CA VAL A 206 2.18 25.91 19.40
C VAL A 206 3.60 25.52 19.83
N GLU A 207 4.44 26.45 20.24
CA GLU A 207 5.87 26.18 20.58
C GLU A 207 6.01 25.12 21.65
N ALA A 208 5.27 25.24 22.75
CA ALA A 208 5.26 24.26 23.82
C ALA A 208 4.71 22.89 23.39
N LEU A 209 3.73 22.89 22.48
CA LEU A 209 3.16 21.67 21.91
C LEU A 209 4.17 20.96 20.98
N LEU A 210 4.87 21.74 20.14
CA LEU A 210 5.92 21.22 19.25
C LEU A 210 7.08 20.61 20.03
N ALA A 211 7.47 21.25 21.16
CA ALA A 211 8.52 20.74 22.05
C ALA A 211 8.09 19.45 22.77
N ALA A 212 6.79 19.26 23.02
CA ALA A 212 6.25 18.06 23.66
C ALA A 212 6.18 16.83 22.74
N ILE A 213 6.28 17.00 21.41
CA ILE A 213 6.26 15.88 20.45
C ILE A 213 7.54 15.05 20.62
N PRO A 214 7.43 13.73 20.90
CA PRO A 214 8.59 12.90 21.10
C PRO A 214 9.48 12.84 19.86
N GLN A 215 10.77 12.89 20.07
CA GLN A 215 11.79 12.62 19.07
C GLN A 215 12.28 11.19 19.28
N ALA A 216 11.75 10.26 18.48
CA ALA A 216 12.25 8.89 18.51
C ALA A 216 13.72 8.88 18.05
N ALA A 217 14.61 8.40 18.89
CA ALA A 217 15.99 8.22 18.53
C ALA A 217 16.09 7.26 17.34
N ARG A 218 16.55 7.75 16.20
CA ARG A 218 16.73 6.97 15.00
C ARG A 218 18.20 6.91 14.64
N TRP A 219 18.85 5.86 15.07
CA TRP A 219 20.20 5.56 14.65
C TRP A 219 20.20 5.08 13.19
N ARG A 220 20.29 6.01 12.25
CA ARG A 220 20.21 5.73 10.81
C ARG A 220 21.16 4.63 10.34
N LEU A 221 22.26 4.45 11.04
CA LEU A 221 23.31 3.50 10.69
C LEU A 221 23.47 2.37 11.74
N ALA A 222 22.50 2.16 12.65
CA ALA A 222 22.63 1.16 13.70
C ALA A 222 22.61 -0.29 13.18
N SER A 223 21.84 -0.56 12.12
CA SER A 223 21.75 -1.90 11.53
C SER A 223 22.50 -2.00 10.20
N LEU A 224 23.04 -3.18 9.93
CA LEU A 224 23.49 -3.51 8.59
C LEU A 224 22.30 -3.64 7.64
N PRO A 225 22.43 -3.21 6.37
CA PRO A 225 21.37 -3.41 5.38
C PRO A 225 21.19 -4.91 5.13
N GLU A 226 20.02 -5.41 5.50
CA GLU A 226 19.69 -6.79 5.23
C GLU A 226 19.45 -7.00 3.72
N HIS A 227 20.16 -7.93 3.14
CA HIS A 227 20.09 -8.30 1.74
C HIS A 227 20.00 -9.83 1.58
N LEU A 228 19.58 -10.30 0.42
CA LEU A 228 19.64 -11.71 0.06
C LEU A 228 21.03 -12.00 -0.56
N ASN A 229 21.59 -13.11 -0.15
CA ASN A 229 22.81 -13.62 -0.77
C ASN A 229 22.52 -14.26 -2.14
N GLN A 230 23.56 -14.72 -2.84
CA GLN A 230 23.41 -15.25 -4.20
C GLN A 230 22.56 -16.52 -4.26
N GLU A 231 22.69 -17.43 -3.29
CA GLU A 231 21.89 -18.65 -3.20
C GLU A 231 20.42 -18.35 -2.92
N GLU A 232 20.14 -17.42 -1.99
CA GLU A 232 18.78 -16.96 -1.71
C GLU A 232 18.13 -16.30 -2.92
N LEU A 233 18.90 -15.52 -3.71
CA LEU A 233 18.42 -14.93 -4.96
C LEU A 233 18.16 -15.98 -6.02
N ALA A 234 19.03 -17.00 -6.15
CA ALA A 234 18.83 -18.12 -7.07
C ALA A 234 17.55 -18.89 -6.72
N ARG A 235 17.33 -19.24 -5.44
CA ARG A 235 16.10 -19.89 -4.97
C ARG A 235 14.86 -19.02 -5.23
N LEU A 236 14.97 -17.70 -5.05
CA LEU A 236 13.88 -16.79 -5.36
C LEU A 236 13.53 -16.84 -6.85
N MET A 237 14.53 -16.82 -7.73
CA MET A 237 14.34 -16.84 -9.19
C MET A 237 13.78 -18.17 -9.68
N SER A 238 14.25 -19.31 -9.18
CA SER A 238 13.73 -20.63 -9.54
C SER A 238 12.27 -20.85 -9.13
N SER A 239 11.77 -20.08 -8.14
CA SER A 239 10.36 -20.13 -7.74
C SER A 239 9.37 -19.68 -8.82
N PHE A 240 9.87 -19.18 -9.97
CA PHE A 240 9.06 -18.69 -11.10
C PHE A 240 9.09 -19.61 -12.34
N GLU A 241 9.74 -20.76 -12.30
CA GLU A 241 9.94 -21.65 -13.46
C GLU A 241 8.65 -22.26 -14.04
N GLN A 242 7.53 -22.19 -13.32
CA GLN A 242 6.25 -22.66 -13.82
C GLN A 242 5.63 -21.69 -14.85
N ALA A 243 5.10 -22.26 -15.96
CA ALA A 243 4.56 -21.51 -17.11
C ALA A 243 3.18 -20.87 -16.90
N ASP A 244 2.86 -20.40 -15.71
CA ASP A 244 1.63 -19.66 -15.42
C ASP A 244 1.77 -18.19 -15.84
N PRO A 245 0.80 -17.62 -16.59
CA PRO A 245 0.85 -16.23 -17.05
C PRO A 245 1.07 -15.21 -15.94
N GLN A 246 0.41 -15.37 -14.76
CA GLN A 246 0.62 -14.50 -13.62
C GLN A 246 2.06 -14.58 -13.11
N ARG A 247 2.64 -15.79 -13.09
CA ARG A 247 4.04 -15.98 -12.64
C ARG A 247 5.06 -15.38 -13.60
N GLN A 248 4.80 -15.38 -14.90
CA GLN A 248 5.65 -14.69 -15.87
C GLN A 248 5.68 -13.19 -15.63
N ARG A 249 4.53 -12.57 -15.35
CA ARG A 249 4.45 -11.18 -14.89
C ARG A 249 5.26 -10.97 -13.60
N ASP A 250 5.01 -11.81 -12.60
CA ASP A 250 5.61 -11.70 -11.29
C ASP A 250 7.13 -11.88 -11.35
N HIS A 251 7.62 -12.77 -12.21
CA HIS A 251 9.05 -12.93 -12.51
C HIS A 251 9.65 -11.64 -13.08
N ALA A 252 9.04 -11.07 -14.11
CA ALA A 252 9.52 -9.82 -14.71
C ALA A 252 9.52 -8.66 -13.69
N ILE A 253 8.50 -8.57 -12.84
CA ILE A 253 8.45 -7.61 -11.72
C ILE A 253 9.64 -7.79 -10.78
N VAL A 254 9.91 -9.04 -10.35
CA VAL A 254 11.01 -9.32 -9.40
C VAL A 254 12.36 -9.07 -10.04
N ARG A 255 12.54 -9.35 -11.33
CA ARG A 255 13.74 -8.97 -12.08
C ARG A 255 13.98 -7.46 -12.05
N CYS A 256 12.96 -6.65 -12.31
CA CYS A 256 13.08 -5.19 -12.21
C CYS A 256 13.53 -4.72 -10.81
N LEU A 257 13.06 -5.38 -9.75
CA LEU A 257 13.44 -5.05 -8.38
C LEU A 257 14.88 -5.50 -8.05
N VAL A 258 15.29 -6.69 -8.50
CA VAL A 258 16.58 -7.30 -8.16
C VAL A 258 17.70 -6.75 -9.02
N ASP A 259 17.49 -6.62 -10.32
CA ASP A 259 18.56 -6.29 -11.27
C ASP A 259 18.75 -4.78 -11.43
N LEU A 260 17.63 -4.01 -11.45
CA LEU A 260 17.64 -2.56 -11.60
C LEU A 260 17.48 -1.81 -10.26
N GLY A 261 17.18 -2.52 -9.17
CA GLY A 261 16.95 -1.91 -7.87
C GLY A 261 15.77 -0.93 -7.86
N LEU A 262 14.78 -1.08 -8.74
CA LEU A 262 13.61 -0.19 -8.81
C LEU A 262 12.79 -0.22 -7.51
N ARG A 263 12.14 0.90 -7.19
CA ARG A 263 11.16 0.93 -6.11
C ARG A 263 9.82 0.36 -6.59
N SER A 264 9.01 -0.16 -5.67
CA SER A 264 7.70 -0.76 -6.03
C SER A 264 6.82 0.19 -6.85
N PHE A 265 6.78 1.46 -6.52
CA PHE A 265 5.98 2.43 -7.26
C PHE A 265 6.57 2.76 -8.64
N GLU A 266 7.91 2.70 -8.81
CA GLU A 266 8.58 2.86 -10.09
C GLU A 266 8.24 1.70 -11.02
N VAL A 267 8.31 0.46 -10.52
CA VAL A 267 7.89 -0.73 -11.30
C VAL A 267 6.41 -0.68 -11.68
N ALA A 268 5.55 -0.25 -10.75
CA ALA A 268 4.12 -0.11 -10.99
C ALA A 268 3.78 0.96 -12.05
N ALA A 269 4.61 1.99 -12.15
CA ALA A 269 4.40 3.11 -13.06
C ALA A 269 5.01 2.91 -14.46
N LEU A 270 5.76 1.82 -14.69
CA LEU A 270 6.38 1.55 -15.99
C LEU A 270 5.35 1.43 -17.11
N ARG A 271 5.64 2.11 -18.22
CA ARG A 271 4.82 2.10 -19.42
C ARG A 271 5.56 1.46 -20.57
N LEU A 272 4.84 1.02 -21.60
CA LEU A 272 5.42 0.36 -22.77
C LEU A 272 6.44 1.27 -23.49
N GLU A 273 6.17 2.58 -23.55
CA GLU A 273 7.03 3.59 -24.13
C GLU A 273 8.29 3.93 -23.30
N ASP A 274 8.41 3.44 -22.08
CA ASP A 274 9.59 3.64 -21.24
C ASP A 274 10.72 2.65 -21.57
N ILE A 275 10.44 1.62 -22.40
CA ILE A 275 11.42 0.60 -22.78
C ILE A 275 11.91 0.86 -24.20
N ASP A 276 13.18 1.18 -24.32
CA ASP A 276 13.85 1.26 -25.61
C ASP A 276 14.54 -0.09 -25.89
N TRP A 277 13.88 -0.92 -26.68
CA TRP A 277 14.37 -2.25 -27.03
C TRP A 277 15.61 -2.21 -27.95
N LYS A 278 15.75 -1.15 -28.74
CA LYS A 278 16.87 -0.99 -29.67
C LYS A 278 18.16 -0.66 -28.93
N ASN A 279 18.09 0.24 -27.98
CA ASN A 279 19.23 0.71 -27.21
C ASN A 279 19.40 -0.06 -25.89
N ALA A 280 18.52 -1.03 -25.59
CA ALA A 280 18.48 -1.79 -24.35
C ALA A 280 18.48 -0.85 -23.11
N THR A 281 17.58 0.13 -23.08
CA THR A 281 17.45 1.06 -21.97
C THR A 281 16.03 1.13 -21.42
N LEU A 282 15.91 1.51 -20.16
CA LEU A 282 14.66 1.71 -19.44
C LEU A 282 14.62 3.13 -18.87
N THR A 283 13.58 3.88 -19.24
CA THR A 283 13.32 5.22 -18.71
C THR A 283 12.48 5.15 -17.44
N VAL A 284 12.93 5.77 -16.36
CA VAL A 284 12.20 5.87 -15.09
C VAL A 284 11.74 7.32 -14.88
N ARG A 285 10.43 7.56 -15.05
CA ARG A 285 9.85 8.91 -15.05
C ARG A 285 9.26 9.32 -13.71
N VAL A 286 9.24 8.45 -12.73
CA VAL A 286 8.49 8.66 -11.49
C VAL A 286 9.42 8.91 -10.33
N GLY A 287 9.28 10.08 -9.75
CA GLY A 287 9.97 10.43 -8.52
C GLY A 287 9.45 11.75 -7.96
N LYS A 288 9.68 12.02 -6.69
CA LYS A 288 9.33 13.30 -6.04
C LYS A 288 10.04 14.53 -6.66
N SER A 289 11.01 14.29 -7.52
CA SER A 289 11.86 15.34 -8.16
C SER A 289 11.49 15.63 -9.61
N HIS A 290 10.47 14.97 -10.16
CA HIS A 290 10.15 15.00 -11.60
C HIS A 290 11.35 14.67 -12.52
N ARG A 291 12.39 14.05 -11.95
CA ARG A 291 13.60 13.67 -12.67
C ARG A 291 13.32 12.44 -13.53
N VAL A 292 13.78 12.50 -14.78
CA VAL A 292 13.78 11.38 -15.71
C VAL A 292 15.16 10.75 -15.69
N ASP A 293 15.23 9.47 -15.36
CA ASP A 293 16.49 8.72 -15.34
C ASP A 293 16.43 7.59 -16.37
N ILE A 294 17.51 7.40 -17.12
CA ILE A 294 17.65 6.31 -18.08
C ILE A 294 18.62 5.29 -17.50
N LEU A 295 18.19 4.04 -17.43
CA LEU A 295 18.97 2.92 -16.92
C LEU A 295 19.27 1.92 -18.04
N PRO A 296 20.46 1.28 -18.07
CA PRO A 296 20.68 0.14 -18.92
C PRO A 296 19.73 -0.99 -18.52
N LEU A 297 19.14 -1.67 -19.49
CA LEU A 297 18.25 -2.81 -19.29
C LEU A 297 19.04 -4.11 -19.46
N PRO A 298 19.35 -4.84 -18.37
CA PRO A 298 20.05 -6.10 -18.46
C PRO A 298 19.27 -7.12 -19.34
N ALA A 299 19.98 -7.88 -20.17
CA ALA A 299 19.37 -8.82 -21.13
C ALA A 299 18.39 -9.78 -20.45
N VAL A 300 18.73 -10.30 -19.26
CA VAL A 300 17.87 -11.22 -18.51
C VAL A 300 16.56 -10.55 -18.08
N THR A 301 16.60 -9.30 -17.64
CA THR A 301 15.41 -8.52 -17.28
C THR A 301 14.60 -8.17 -18.51
N GLY A 302 15.26 -7.74 -19.59
CA GLY A 302 14.61 -7.48 -20.89
C GLY A 302 13.88 -8.70 -21.42
N HIS A 303 14.50 -9.86 -21.43
CA HIS A 303 13.89 -11.13 -21.84
C HIS A 303 12.67 -11.50 -20.97
N ALA A 304 12.76 -11.31 -19.64
CA ALA A 304 11.65 -11.58 -18.75
C ALA A 304 10.44 -10.66 -19.05
N ILE A 305 10.68 -9.37 -19.29
CA ILE A 305 9.64 -8.42 -19.68
C ILE A 305 9.06 -8.79 -21.05
N ALA A 306 9.90 -9.04 -22.06
CA ALA A 306 9.46 -9.41 -23.39
C ALA A 306 8.62 -10.70 -23.39
N ASN A 307 9.05 -11.74 -22.67
CA ASN A 307 8.29 -12.98 -22.51
C ASN A 307 6.91 -12.72 -21.89
N TYR A 308 6.85 -11.88 -20.86
CA TYR A 308 5.58 -11.48 -20.26
C TYR A 308 4.68 -10.75 -21.27
N LEU A 309 5.21 -9.76 -21.97
CA LEU A 309 4.45 -8.95 -22.92
C LEU A 309 3.89 -9.77 -24.08
N HIS A 310 4.68 -10.72 -24.62
CA HIS A 310 4.29 -11.53 -25.78
C HIS A 310 3.44 -12.74 -25.42
N LYS A 311 3.66 -13.38 -24.26
CA LYS A 311 3.07 -14.70 -23.98
C LYS A 311 2.02 -14.68 -22.88
N ALA A 312 2.06 -13.69 -21.99
CA ALA A 312 1.30 -13.77 -20.75
C ALA A 312 0.49 -12.51 -20.42
N ARG A 313 0.82 -11.37 -21.02
CA ARG A 313 0.09 -10.13 -20.73
C ARG A 313 -1.32 -10.21 -21.31
N PRO A 314 -2.38 -10.00 -20.49
CA PRO A 314 -3.74 -9.93 -20.98
C PRO A 314 -3.90 -8.87 -22.08
N ALA A 315 -4.79 -9.11 -23.05
CA ALA A 315 -5.19 -8.10 -24.00
C ALA A 315 -5.86 -6.93 -23.27
N THR A 316 -5.35 -5.72 -23.46
CA THR A 316 -5.80 -4.51 -22.76
C THR A 316 -5.34 -3.26 -23.50
N GLU A 317 -6.12 -2.18 -23.43
CA GLU A 317 -5.74 -0.88 -23.93
C GLU A 317 -4.75 -0.13 -23.02
N SER A 318 -4.55 -0.63 -21.82
CA SER A 318 -3.62 -0.02 -20.86
C SER A 318 -2.21 0.05 -21.40
N ARG A 319 -1.58 1.21 -21.33
CA ARG A 319 -0.16 1.41 -21.70
C ARG A 319 0.82 0.99 -20.60
N ALA A 320 0.34 0.55 -19.40
CA ALA A 320 1.20 0.04 -18.34
C ALA A 320 1.89 -1.27 -18.78
N VAL A 321 3.18 -1.43 -18.45
CA VAL A 321 3.91 -2.69 -18.71
C VAL A 321 3.23 -3.83 -17.95
N PHE A 322 2.98 -3.64 -16.67
CA PHE A 322 2.40 -4.66 -15.80
C PHE A 322 0.94 -4.36 -15.50
N VAL A 323 0.07 -5.30 -15.86
CA VAL A 323 -1.38 -5.22 -15.60
C VAL A 323 -1.85 -6.35 -14.68
N ARG A 324 -3.04 -6.20 -14.12
CA ARG A 324 -3.63 -7.22 -13.25
C ARG A 324 -4.05 -8.45 -14.04
N HIS A 325 -3.82 -9.62 -13.47
CA HIS A 325 -4.32 -10.92 -13.96
C HIS A 325 -5.52 -11.42 -13.18
N ARG A 326 -5.93 -10.66 -12.18
CA ARG A 326 -7.13 -10.92 -11.38
C ARG A 326 -8.00 -9.68 -11.40
N ALA A 327 -9.27 -9.89 -11.43
CA ALA A 327 -10.26 -8.80 -11.47
C ALA A 327 -10.08 -7.78 -10.32
N PRO A 328 -10.32 -6.50 -10.60
CA PRO A 328 -10.70 -5.96 -11.89
C PRO A 328 -9.53 -6.03 -12.88
N LEU A 329 -9.78 -6.62 -14.07
CA LEU A 329 -8.80 -6.68 -15.15
C LEU A 329 -8.57 -5.28 -15.72
N ASP A 330 -7.58 -5.13 -16.59
CA ASP A 330 -7.22 -3.87 -17.28
C ASP A 330 -6.64 -2.75 -16.41
N ALA A 331 -6.69 -2.89 -15.09
CA ALA A 331 -6.04 -1.95 -14.21
C ALA A 331 -4.52 -2.20 -14.16
N PRO A 332 -3.69 -1.15 -14.15
CA PRO A 332 -2.27 -1.27 -13.84
C PRO A 332 -2.06 -1.94 -12.48
N VAL A 333 -0.95 -2.65 -12.31
CA VAL A 333 -0.55 -3.06 -10.96
C VAL A 333 -0.19 -1.84 -10.13
N ASP A 334 -0.49 -1.87 -8.86
CA ASP A 334 -0.06 -0.85 -7.90
C ASP A 334 1.09 -1.38 -7.02
N ALA A 335 1.67 -0.51 -6.22
CA ALA A 335 2.74 -0.89 -5.29
C ALA A 335 2.29 -1.95 -4.25
N GLY A 336 0.99 -2.07 -3.99
CA GLY A 336 0.41 -3.12 -3.13
C GLY A 336 0.49 -4.50 -3.78
N VAL A 337 0.14 -4.58 -5.07
CA VAL A 337 0.30 -5.81 -5.86
C VAL A 337 1.76 -6.23 -5.90
N ILE A 338 2.70 -5.31 -6.15
CA ILE A 338 4.14 -5.63 -6.17
C ILE A 338 4.62 -6.16 -4.81
N ARG A 339 4.20 -5.57 -3.70
CA ARG A 339 4.50 -6.10 -2.37
C ARG A 339 3.93 -7.51 -2.18
N SER A 340 2.72 -7.77 -2.69
CA SER A 340 2.11 -9.10 -2.64
C SER A 340 2.88 -10.12 -3.46
N VAL A 341 3.34 -9.75 -4.66
CA VAL A 341 4.20 -10.58 -5.52
C VAL A 341 5.46 -11.01 -4.78
N VAL A 342 6.18 -10.07 -4.17
CA VAL A 342 7.41 -10.36 -3.42
C VAL A 342 7.12 -11.27 -2.22
N ARG A 343 6.04 -11.01 -1.47
CA ARG A 343 5.65 -11.86 -0.33
C ARG A 343 5.30 -13.29 -0.76
N GLN A 344 4.57 -13.45 -1.86
CA GLN A 344 4.23 -14.77 -2.40
C GLN A 344 5.48 -15.51 -2.93
N ALA A 345 6.39 -14.79 -3.58
CA ALA A 345 7.66 -15.36 -4.02
C ALA A 345 8.52 -15.80 -2.83
N ALA A 346 8.58 -15.00 -1.77
CA ALA A 346 9.26 -15.36 -0.52
C ALA A 346 8.70 -16.64 0.09
N ALA A 347 7.36 -16.78 0.08
CA ALA A 347 6.71 -18.01 0.59
C ALA A 347 7.07 -19.24 -0.24
N ARG A 348 7.05 -19.13 -1.57
CA ARG A 348 7.38 -20.25 -2.46
C ARG A 348 8.85 -20.67 -2.39
N SER A 349 9.76 -19.71 -2.19
CA SER A 349 11.21 -19.97 -2.12
C SER A 349 11.72 -20.28 -0.71
N GLY A 350 10.85 -20.41 0.29
CA GLY A 350 11.23 -20.64 1.68
C GLY A 350 11.97 -19.46 2.35
N LEU A 351 11.76 -18.24 1.84
CA LEU A 351 12.43 -17.03 2.34
C LEU A 351 11.51 -16.18 3.24
N VAL A 352 10.44 -16.77 3.80
CA VAL A 352 9.61 -16.11 4.83
C VAL A 352 10.49 -15.75 6.03
N GLY A 353 10.39 -14.52 6.51
CA GLY A 353 11.28 -14.03 7.57
C GLY A 353 12.63 -13.45 7.08
N ARG A 354 13.10 -13.85 5.89
CA ARG A 354 14.28 -13.26 5.23
C ARG A 354 13.92 -12.19 4.21
N LEU A 355 12.82 -12.33 3.47
CA LEU A 355 12.36 -11.37 2.46
C LEU A 355 11.02 -10.74 2.90
N HIS A 356 11.10 -9.66 3.67
CA HIS A 356 9.92 -8.96 4.18
C HIS A 356 9.24 -8.04 3.16
N GLY A 357 9.92 -7.69 2.06
CA GLY A 357 9.35 -6.83 1.03
C GLY A 357 10.34 -6.36 -0.03
N PRO A 358 9.86 -5.61 -1.03
CA PRO A 358 10.65 -5.18 -2.20
C PRO A 358 11.91 -4.37 -1.86
N HIS A 359 11.90 -3.67 -0.73
CA HIS A 359 13.04 -2.84 -0.34
C HIS A 359 14.29 -3.68 -0.06
N ARG A 360 14.13 -4.90 0.46
CA ARG A 360 15.24 -5.82 0.67
C ARG A 360 15.89 -6.29 -0.66
N LEU A 361 15.09 -6.46 -1.73
CA LEU A 361 15.61 -6.77 -3.07
C LEU A 361 16.45 -5.61 -3.63
N ARG A 362 16.04 -4.38 -3.36
CA ARG A 362 16.82 -3.19 -3.72
C ARG A 362 18.13 -3.11 -2.92
N HIS A 363 18.14 -3.50 -1.65
CA HIS A 363 19.38 -3.65 -0.88
C HIS A 363 20.29 -4.73 -1.47
N SER A 364 19.72 -5.85 -1.90
CA SER A 364 20.47 -6.91 -2.60
C SER A 364 21.09 -6.40 -3.91
N ALA A 365 20.36 -5.61 -4.69
CA ALA A 365 20.90 -4.97 -5.90
C ALA A 365 22.10 -4.06 -5.57
N ALA A 366 21.97 -3.19 -4.56
CA ALA A 366 23.04 -2.30 -4.14
C ALA A 366 24.28 -3.06 -3.65
N THR A 367 24.07 -4.11 -2.84
CA THR A 367 25.20 -4.92 -2.33
C THR A 367 25.91 -5.66 -3.45
N ARG A 368 25.18 -6.20 -4.44
CA ARG A 368 25.80 -6.84 -5.62
C ARG A 368 26.60 -5.85 -6.46
N MET A 369 26.09 -4.64 -6.67
CA MET A 369 26.85 -3.58 -7.38
C MET A 369 28.14 -3.24 -6.64
N LEU A 370 28.08 -3.13 -5.31
CA LEU A 370 29.25 -2.87 -4.47
C LEU A 370 30.26 -4.00 -4.57
N GLN A 371 29.83 -5.26 -4.46
CA GLN A 371 30.67 -6.45 -4.61
C GLN A 371 31.26 -6.57 -6.02
N GLY A 372 30.55 -6.07 -7.05
CA GLY A 372 31.04 -5.93 -8.41
C GLY A 372 32.02 -4.76 -8.62
N GLY A 373 32.40 -4.05 -7.56
CA GLY A 373 33.41 -2.96 -7.60
C GLY A 373 32.85 -1.56 -7.83
N ALA A 374 31.52 -1.40 -7.97
CA ALA A 374 30.91 -0.08 -8.13
C ALA A 374 31.18 0.82 -6.91
N THR A 375 31.40 2.10 -7.17
CA THR A 375 31.53 3.11 -6.12
C THR A 375 30.18 3.44 -5.47
N LEU A 376 30.19 3.95 -4.25
CA LEU A 376 28.96 4.39 -3.58
C LEU A 376 28.22 5.47 -4.38
N LYS A 377 28.96 6.31 -5.14
CA LYS A 377 28.37 7.32 -6.00
C LYS A 377 27.61 6.69 -7.17
N GLU A 378 28.21 5.74 -7.89
CA GLU A 378 27.58 5.02 -8.99
C GLU A 378 26.34 4.25 -8.51
N ILE A 379 26.44 3.60 -7.34
CA ILE A 379 25.28 2.94 -6.70
C ILE A 379 24.19 3.96 -6.37
N ALA A 380 24.55 5.13 -5.82
CA ALA A 380 23.57 6.19 -5.55
C ALA A 380 22.88 6.68 -6.81
N ASP A 381 23.62 6.84 -7.91
CA ASP A 381 23.11 7.28 -9.20
C ASP A 381 22.16 6.22 -9.80
N VAL A 382 22.58 4.97 -9.89
CA VAL A 382 21.73 3.86 -10.40
C VAL A 382 20.46 3.68 -9.55
N LEU A 383 20.60 3.75 -8.22
CA LEU A 383 19.46 3.64 -7.31
C LEU A 383 18.66 4.95 -7.18
N ARG A 384 19.09 6.03 -7.79
CA ARG A 384 18.40 7.33 -7.74
C ARG A 384 18.18 7.79 -6.30
N HIS A 385 19.25 7.76 -5.49
CA HIS A 385 19.24 8.28 -4.13
C HIS A 385 19.35 9.81 -4.17
N ARG A 386 18.54 10.51 -3.36
CA ARG A 386 18.59 11.96 -3.26
C ARG A 386 19.83 12.48 -2.47
N SER A 387 20.32 11.65 -1.57
CA SER A 387 21.49 11.93 -0.74
C SER A 387 22.41 10.73 -0.72
N LEU A 388 23.69 10.95 -0.81
CA LEU A 388 24.72 9.92 -0.62
C LEU A 388 24.63 9.25 0.75
N ASP A 389 24.14 9.97 1.78
CA ASP A 389 23.90 9.38 3.10
C ASP A 389 22.97 8.16 3.06
N THR A 390 22.05 8.10 2.08
CA THR A 390 21.18 6.93 1.89
C THR A 390 21.98 5.74 1.39
N THR A 391 23.07 5.97 0.68
CA THR A 391 23.94 4.94 0.12
C THR A 391 25.05 4.55 1.09
N ALA A 392 25.41 5.44 2.02
CA ALA A 392 26.46 5.22 3.02
C ALA A 392 26.22 3.98 3.91
N ILE A 393 24.98 3.51 4.04
CA ILE A 393 24.67 2.27 4.76
C ILE A 393 25.37 1.04 4.14
N TYR A 394 25.67 1.06 2.84
CA TYR A 394 26.33 -0.05 2.14
C TYR A 394 27.83 -0.07 2.36
N ALA A 395 28.45 1.05 2.76
CA ALA A 395 29.87 1.06 3.14
C ALA A 395 30.17 0.08 4.28
N LYS A 396 29.20 -0.18 5.15
CA LYS A 396 29.33 -1.11 6.29
C LYS A 396 29.41 -2.58 5.89
N VAL A 397 29.00 -2.95 4.69
CA VAL A 397 29.03 -4.34 4.17
C VAL A 397 30.16 -4.54 3.16
N ASP A 398 30.96 -3.52 2.90
CA ASP A 398 32.14 -3.58 2.06
C ASP A 398 33.35 -4.10 2.86
N LEU A 399 33.30 -5.36 3.22
CA LEU A 399 34.35 -5.98 4.03
C LEU A 399 35.71 -5.94 3.32
N THR A 400 35.75 -5.98 2.00
CA THR A 400 36.99 -5.94 1.21
C THR A 400 37.68 -4.58 1.37
N ARG A 401 36.93 -3.49 1.23
CA ARG A 401 37.50 -2.14 1.43
C ARG A 401 37.77 -1.84 2.92
N LEU A 402 36.90 -2.32 3.80
CA LEU A 402 37.11 -2.15 5.24
C LEU A 402 38.38 -2.86 5.74
N SER A 403 38.65 -4.09 5.26
CA SER A 403 39.88 -4.81 5.61
C SER A 403 41.11 -4.18 5.02
N ALA A 404 41.03 -3.55 3.84
CA ALA A 404 42.18 -2.86 3.24
C ALA A 404 42.64 -1.61 4.01
N ILE A 405 41.72 -0.99 4.77
CA ILE A 405 42.02 0.21 5.59
C ILE A 405 42.13 -0.13 7.09
N ALA A 406 41.84 -1.37 7.47
CA ALA A 406 41.94 -1.80 8.87
C ALA A 406 43.41 -1.86 9.31
N GLN A 407 43.69 -1.36 10.50
CA GLN A 407 45.01 -1.52 11.13
C GLN A 407 45.27 -3.02 11.39
N PRO A 408 46.52 -3.50 11.24
CA PRO A 408 46.85 -4.86 11.61
C PRO A 408 46.49 -5.14 13.06
N TRP A 409 46.00 -6.36 13.31
CA TRP A 409 45.66 -6.76 14.67
C TRP A 409 46.93 -6.73 15.55
N PRO A 410 46.92 -6.10 16.73
CA PRO A 410 48.07 -6.09 17.63
C PRO A 410 48.45 -7.55 17.99
N GLY A 411 49.64 -8.01 17.56
CA GLY A 411 50.13 -9.37 17.75
C GLY A 411 49.89 -10.35 16.58
N GLY A 412 49.28 -9.89 15.46
CA GLY A 412 49.28 -10.63 14.22
C GLY A 412 50.69 -10.64 13.59
N VAL A 413 51.20 -11.83 13.27
CA VAL A 413 52.46 -11.98 12.54
C VAL A 413 52.27 -11.40 11.14
N SER A 414 53.10 -10.43 10.77
CA SER A 414 53.22 -9.85 9.44
C SER A 414 53.66 -10.86 8.40
#